data_99f2ff26fd4db6014f6df87fc623b2f5
#
_entry.id   99f2ff26fd4db6014f6df87fc623b2f5
#
_cell.length_a   1.000
_cell.length_b   1.000
_cell.length_c   1.000
_cell.angle_alpha   90.00
_cell.angle_beta   90.00
_cell.angle_gamma   90.00
#
_symmetry.space_group_name_H-M   'P 1'
#
loop_
_entity.id
_entity.type
_entity.pdbx_description
1 polymer ?
#
loop_
_entity_poly.entity_id
_entity_poly.type
_entity_poly.pdbx_seq_one_letter_code
_entity_poly.pdbx_strand_id
1 'polypeptide(L)'
;GDVYKRQPKQLHDTNRKSRIFESSYDKFIENSKLINDCAPLLTITKTNINKLRSVIDTYVKLGYNTIFLRALNPYGNAVKNKAELDYSTEEFISAYKDALQYIIELNKKGIDFVECYTALFLTRILTPFSTGFVDLQSPSGAGLSGVIYNYDGKVYPADEARMLARMGDDYFCLGTVDEKFSGIFNGQVMHSIVRNSCVESMPVCSECVYQQYCGADVIRNYLETKDLMGNRRKSGFCKKNKMVLDYIFYLLNKNDEQMMDIFWSWVTRRPYGEINLEKN
;
A
#
# COMPACT_ATOMS: atom_id res chain seq x y z
N GLY A 1 -11.43 -2.79 -12.01
CA GLY A 1 -10.55 -3.87 -11.55
C GLY A 1 -9.12 -3.40 -11.57
N ASP A 2 -8.39 -3.57 -10.48
CA ASP A 2 -7.00 -3.14 -10.35
C ASP A 2 -6.13 -3.76 -11.45
N VAL A 3 -5.71 -2.95 -12.39
CA VAL A 3 -4.77 -3.36 -13.43
C VAL A 3 -3.38 -3.25 -12.85
N TYR A 4 -2.87 -4.35 -12.31
CA TYR A 4 -1.55 -4.42 -11.71
C TYR A 4 -0.47 -4.43 -12.79
N LYS A 5 0.16 -3.29 -13.05
CA LYS A 5 1.35 -3.17 -13.90
C LYS A 5 2.57 -3.53 -13.07
N ARG A 6 3.31 -4.54 -13.49
CA ARG A 6 4.41 -5.05 -12.68
C ARG A 6 5.59 -5.39 -13.55
N GLN A 7 6.70 -4.63 -13.43
CA GLN A 7 8.06 -5.10 -13.69
C GLN A 7 8.50 -5.16 -15.18
N PRO A 8 9.81 -5.20 -15.47
CA PRO A 8 10.33 -5.59 -16.77
C PRO A 8 9.73 -6.94 -17.23
N LYS A 9 9.52 -7.11 -18.53
CA LYS A 9 8.79 -8.25 -19.12
C LYS A 9 9.12 -9.61 -18.49
N GLN A 10 10.41 -9.93 -18.37
CA GLN A 10 10.83 -11.22 -17.80
C GLN A 10 10.37 -11.42 -16.34
N LEU A 11 10.44 -10.38 -15.52
CA LEU A 11 9.99 -10.44 -14.12
C LEU A 11 8.47 -10.52 -14.02
N HIS A 12 7.76 -9.83 -14.92
CA HIS A 12 6.31 -9.89 -14.97
C HIS A 12 5.84 -11.29 -15.33
N ASP A 13 6.37 -11.88 -16.41
CA ASP A 13 5.95 -13.20 -16.89
C ASP A 13 6.34 -14.33 -15.92
N THR A 14 7.46 -14.17 -15.21
CA THR A 14 7.86 -15.11 -14.14
C THR A 14 6.85 -15.12 -12.99
N ASN A 15 6.39 -13.92 -12.56
CA ASN A 15 5.46 -13.79 -11.44
C ASN A 15 3.99 -14.03 -11.83
N ARG A 16 3.67 -13.93 -13.12
CA ARG A 16 2.31 -14.10 -13.67
C ARG A 16 2.30 -14.98 -14.90
N LYS A 17 2.54 -16.26 -14.69
CA LYS A 17 2.42 -17.25 -15.76
C LYS A 17 0.99 -17.26 -16.30
N SER A 18 0.81 -16.98 -17.57
CA SER A 18 -0.46 -17.15 -18.27
C SER A 18 -0.61 -18.61 -18.72
N ARG A 19 -1.85 -19.12 -18.68
CA ARG A 19 -2.20 -20.41 -19.30
C ARG A 19 -2.66 -20.27 -20.75
N ILE A 20 -2.92 -19.03 -21.19
CA ILE A 20 -3.58 -18.74 -22.47
C ILE A 20 -2.65 -17.94 -23.39
N PHE A 21 -1.80 -17.06 -22.83
CA PHE A 21 -0.94 -16.17 -23.60
C PHE A 21 0.52 -16.56 -23.38
N GLU A 22 1.34 -16.42 -24.42
CA GLU A 22 2.79 -16.60 -24.36
C GLU A 22 3.44 -15.62 -23.37
N SER A 23 2.96 -14.37 -23.34
CA SER A 23 3.40 -13.33 -22.41
C SER A 23 2.19 -12.60 -21.81
N SER A 24 2.06 -12.66 -20.50
CA SER A 24 1.06 -11.87 -19.78
C SER A 24 1.41 -10.38 -19.75
N TYR A 25 2.70 -10.05 -19.85
CA TYR A 25 3.18 -8.67 -19.96
C TYR A 25 2.75 -8.00 -21.25
N ASP A 26 2.96 -8.67 -22.41
CA ASP A 26 2.62 -8.09 -23.71
C ASP A 26 1.12 -7.82 -23.81
N LYS A 27 0.30 -8.79 -23.37
CA LYS A 27 -1.16 -8.61 -23.32
C LYS A 27 -1.58 -7.49 -22.38
N PHE A 28 -0.86 -7.34 -21.28
CA PHE A 28 -1.08 -6.23 -20.37
C PHE A 28 -0.76 -4.87 -21.04
N ILE A 29 0.41 -4.73 -21.70
CA ILE A 29 0.81 -3.48 -22.41
C ILE A 29 -0.20 -3.12 -23.49
N GLU A 30 -0.66 -4.11 -24.27
CA GLU A 30 -1.70 -3.91 -25.27
C GLU A 30 -2.99 -3.33 -24.63
N ASN A 31 -3.51 -3.98 -23.59
CA ASN A 31 -4.74 -3.57 -22.94
C ASN A 31 -4.60 -2.22 -22.19
N SER A 32 -3.42 -1.92 -21.65
CA SER A 32 -3.18 -0.67 -20.93
C SER A 32 -3.28 0.58 -21.79
N LYS A 33 -3.06 0.43 -23.10
CA LYS A 33 -3.22 1.54 -24.08
C LYS A 33 -4.69 1.92 -24.28
N LEU A 34 -5.62 1.05 -23.91
CA LEU A 34 -7.06 1.28 -24.00
C LEU A 34 -7.63 2.02 -22.79
N ILE A 35 -6.83 2.24 -21.75
CA ILE A 35 -7.26 2.83 -20.48
C ILE A 35 -6.43 4.09 -20.24
N ASN A 36 -7.10 5.23 -20.18
CA ASN A 36 -6.51 6.46 -19.69
C ASN A 36 -6.37 6.35 -18.17
N ASP A 37 -5.37 6.97 -17.56
CA ASP A 37 -5.14 7.04 -16.11
C ASP A 37 -4.89 5.69 -15.41
N CYS A 38 -3.97 4.92 -15.92
CA CYS A 38 -3.56 3.67 -15.32
C CYS A 38 -2.30 3.85 -14.47
N ALA A 39 -2.41 3.76 -13.14
CA ALA A 39 -1.28 3.82 -12.22
C ALA A 39 -0.65 2.44 -11.98
N PRO A 40 0.69 2.32 -11.99
CA PRO A 40 1.35 1.05 -11.69
C PRO A 40 1.38 0.77 -10.19
N LEU A 41 0.96 -0.43 -9.81
CA LEU A 41 1.05 -0.94 -8.45
C LEU A 41 2.07 -2.09 -8.41
N LEU A 42 3.23 -1.86 -7.82
CA LEU A 42 4.27 -2.87 -7.67
C LEU A 42 4.13 -3.60 -6.34
N THR A 43 3.97 -4.92 -6.37
CA THR A 43 4.22 -5.75 -5.19
C THR A 43 5.68 -6.20 -5.19
N ILE A 44 6.42 -5.82 -4.16
CA ILE A 44 7.81 -6.23 -3.96
C ILE A 44 7.82 -7.68 -3.48
N THR A 45 8.65 -8.50 -4.10
CA THR A 45 8.87 -9.91 -3.78
C THR A 45 10.36 -10.17 -3.76
N LYS A 46 10.79 -11.30 -3.21
CA LYS A 46 12.20 -11.72 -3.21
C LYS A 46 12.83 -11.73 -4.61
N THR A 47 12.03 -11.96 -5.65
CA THR A 47 12.52 -12.02 -7.05
C THR A 47 12.82 -10.64 -7.66
N ASN A 48 12.23 -9.57 -7.13
CA ASN A 48 12.36 -8.22 -7.68
C ASN A 48 12.95 -7.17 -6.71
N ILE A 49 13.08 -7.50 -5.43
CA ILE A 49 13.53 -6.56 -4.40
C ILE A 49 14.87 -5.89 -4.73
N ASN A 50 15.78 -6.60 -5.37
CA ASN A 50 17.09 -6.08 -5.79
C ASN A 50 17.09 -5.41 -7.17
N LYS A 51 15.91 -5.22 -7.79
CA LYS A 51 15.76 -4.70 -9.16
C LYS A 51 14.84 -3.48 -9.23
N LEU A 52 14.57 -2.83 -8.09
CA LEU A 52 13.57 -1.75 -8.02
C LEU A 52 13.93 -0.56 -8.90
N ARG A 53 15.20 -0.17 -9.02
CA ARG A 53 15.64 0.90 -9.94
C ARG A 53 15.30 0.56 -11.39
N SER A 54 15.56 -0.65 -11.83
CA SER A 54 15.21 -1.10 -13.20
C SER A 54 13.70 -1.12 -13.45
N VAL A 55 12.91 -1.43 -12.42
CA VAL A 55 11.44 -1.34 -12.47
C VAL A 55 11.00 0.12 -12.63
N ILE A 56 11.57 1.03 -11.85
CA ILE A 56 11.30 2.47 -11.93
C ILE A 56 11.65 2.99 -13.32
N ASP A 57 12.83 2.68 -13.86
CA ASP A 57 13.23 3.07 -15.21
C ASP A 57 12.27 2.56 -16.28
N THR A 58 11.77 1.33 -16.12
CA THR A 58 10.78 0.76 -17.01
C THR A 58 9.48 1.54 -16.97
N TYR A 59 9.04 1.98 -15.80
CA TYR A 59 7.81 2.76 -15.64
C TYR A 59 7.96 4.17 -16.22
N VAL A 60 9.09 4.83 -15.98
CA VAL A 60 9.40 6.12 -16.58
C VAL A 60 9.39 6.02 -18.12
N LYS A 61 10.05 5.00 -18.70
CA LYS A 61 10.06 4.75 -20.16
C LYS A 61 8.66 4.47 -20.73
N LEU A 62 7.77 3.88 -19.94
CA LEU A 62 6.38 3.63 -20.35
C LEU A 62 5.47 4.86 -20.16
N GLY A 63 6.02 6.00 -19.72
CA GLY A 63 5.27 7.24 -19.51
C GLY A 63 4.48 7.29 -18.22
N TYR A 64 4.76 6.42 -17.24
CA TYR A 64 4.17 6.53 -15.92
C TYR A 64 4.93 7.54 -15.07
N ASN A 65 4.19 8.31 -14.28
CA ASN A 65 4.72 9.29 -13.35
C ASN A 65 4.53 8.90 -11.88
N THR A 66 4.06 7.68 -11.61
CA THR A 66 3.83 7.21 -10.25
C THR A 66 4.24 5.75 -10.07
N ILE A 67 4.59 5.38 -8.85
CA ILE A 67 4.76 3.99 -8.42
C ILE A 67 4.25 3.83 -6.98
N PHE A 68 3.68 2.68 -6.65
CA PHE A 68 3.42 2.27 -5.29
C PHE A 68 4.32 1.09 -4.95
N LEU A 69 5.30 1.31 -4.07
CA LEU A 69 6.23 0.28 -3.60
C LEU A 69 5.57 -0.56 -2.49
N ARG A 70 4.68 -1.46 -2.87
CA ARG A 70 3.89 -2.26 -1.94
C ARG A 70 4.68 -3.45 -1.41
N ALA A 71 4.77 -3.57 -0.09
CA ALA A 71 5.29 -4.77 0.55
C ALA A 71 4.38 -5.99 0.25
N LEU A 72 4.96 -7.19 0.29
CA LEU A 72 4.23 -8.43 0.12
C LEU A 72 3.21 -8.60 1.25
N ASN A 73 1.94 -8.81 0.89
CA ASN A 73 0.89 -9.12 1.84
C ASN A 73 0.79 -10.64 2.03
N PRO A 74 0.57 -11.15 3.26
CA PRO A 74 0.57 -12.57 3.57
C PRO A 74 -0.76 -13.25 3.24
N TYR A 75 -1.27 -13.10 2.01
CA TYR A 75 -2.52 -13.69 1.56
C TYR A 75 -2.35 -14.55 0.31
N GLY A 76 -3.21 -15.55 0.17
CA GLY A 76 -3.36 -16.32 -1.06
C GLY A 76 -2.07 -16.95 -1.55
N ASN A 77 -1.61 -16.55 -2.75
CA ASN A 77 -0.42 -17.11 -3.39
C ASN A 77 0.88 -16.84 -2.63
N ALA A 78 0.96 -15.72 -1.90
CA ALA A 78 2.12 -15.38 -1.09
C ALA A 78 2.34 -16.36 0.07
N VAL A 79 1.26 -16.87 0.66
CA VAL A 79 1.33 -17.91 1.70
C VAL A 79 1.79 -19.25 1.12
N LYS A 80 1.22 -19.63 -0.05
CA LYS A 80 1.55 -20.91 -0.73
C LYS A 80 3.01 -20.98 -1.18
N ASN A 81 3.58 -19.86 -1.61
CA ASN A 81 4.94 -19.77 -2.15
C ASN A 81 5.85 -18.91 -1.28
N LYS A 82 5.66 -18.98 0.04
CA LYS A 82 6.39 -18.13 1.00
C LYS A 82 7.91 -18.22 0.82
N ALA A 83 8.47 -19.40 0.67
CA ALA A 83 9.92 -19.60 0.52
C ALA A 83 10.53 -18.89 -0.70
N GLU A 84 9.76 -18.73 -1.77
CA GLU A 84 10.21 -18.10 -3.01
C GLU A 84 9.94 -16.58 -3.07
N LEU A 85 8.92 -16.12 -2.34
CA LEU A 85 8.41 -14.75 -2.47
C LEU A 85 8.74 -13.87 -1.27
N ASP A 86 8.92 -14.45 -0.07
CA ASP A 86 9.06 -13.72 1.18
C ASP A 86 10.48 -13.20 1.40
N TYR A 87 10.58 -12.14 2.16
CA TYR A 87 11.81 -11.45 2.58
C TYR A 87 11.59 -10.82 3.96
N SER A 88 12.67 -10.46 4.63
CA SER A 88 12.59 -9.78 5.94
C SER A 88 12.13 -8.32 5.81
N THR A 89 11.60 -7.77 6.89
CA THR A 89 11.25 -6.35 6.94
C THR A 89 12.48 -5.47 6.69
N GLU A 90 13.65 -5.89 7.15
CA GLU A 90 14.92 -5.19 6.97
C GLU A 90 15.36 -5.14 5.50
N GLU A 91 15.23 -6.25 4.79
CA GLU A 91 15.50 -6.30 3.34
C GLU A 91 14.54 -5.38 2.58
N PHE A 92 13.24 -5.42 2.93
CA PHE A 92 12.26 -4.49 2.34
C PHE A 92 12.66 -3.03 2.55
N ILE A 93 12.96 -2.64 3.80
CA ILE A 93 13.29 -1.24 4.13
C ILE A 93 14.59 -0.80 3.46
N SER A 94 15.59 -1.66 3.36
CA SER A 94 16.81 -1.36 2.62
C SER A 94 16.53 -1.06 1.15
N ALA A 95 15.78 -1.93 0.49
CA ALA A 95 15.40 -1.77 -0.91
C ALA A 95 14.46 -0.55 -1.13
N TYR A 96 13.54 -0.32 -0.20
CA TYR A 96 12.64 0.82 -0.22
C TYR A 96 13.39 2.14 -0.14
N LYS A 97 14.36 2.25 0.78
CA LYS A 97 15.21 3.45 0.94
C LYS A 97 16.01 3.74 -0.33
N ASP A 98 16.61 2.71 -0.92
CA ASP A 98 17.38 2.85 -2.17
C ASP A 98 16.48 3.29 -3.33
N ALA A 99 15.30 2.68 -3.46
CA ALA A 99 14.34 3.04 -4.49
C ALA A 99 13.78 4.48 -4.30
N LEU A 100 13.46 4.86 -3.07
CA LEU A 100 12.96 6.20 -2.76
C LEU A 100 14.03 7.27 -3.04
N GLN A 101 15.27 7.03 -2.63
CA GLN A 101 16.38 7.92 -2.94
C GLN A 101 16.56 8.09 -4.45
N TYR A 102 16.48 7.00 -5.21
CA TYR A 102 16.57 7.03 -6.67
C TYR A 102 15.42 7.85 -7.30
N ILE A 103 14.20 7.72 -6.80
CA ILE A 103 13.05 8.51 -7.25
C ILE A 103 13.26 10.01 -6.96
N ILE A 104 13.77 10.36 -5.78
CA ILE A 104 14.12 11.75 -5.44
C ILE A 104 15.17 12.29 -6.42
N GLU A 105 16.19 11.50 -6.77
CA GLU A 105 17.21 11.90 -7.75
C GLU A 105 16.63 12.10 -9.15
N LEU A 106 15.64 11.31 -9.58
CA LEU A 106 14.92 11.50 -10.84
C LEU A 106 14.17 12.85 -10.85
N ASN A 107 13.47 13.18 -9.77
CA ASN A 107 12.78 14.45 -9.62
C ASN A 107 13.76 15.64 -9.66
N LYS A 108 14.91 15.54 -8.97
CA LYS A 108 15.98 16.57 -9.04
C LYS A 108 16.52 16.77 -10.47
N LYS A 109 16.39 15.76 -11.35
CA LYS A 109 16.76 15.83 -12.78
C LYS A 109 15.61 16.28 -13.69
N GLY A 110 14.48 16.70 -13.12
CA GLY A 110 13.32 17.16 -13.87
C GLY A 110 12.39 16.05 -14.38
N ILE A 111 12.57 14.81 -13.91
CA ILE A 111 11.65 13.70 -14.20
C ILE A 111 10.62 13.62 -13.07
N ASP A 112 9.42 14.13 -13.32
CA ASP A 112 8.32 14.07 -12.35
C ASP A 112 7.86 12.63 -12.13
N PHE A 113 8.16 12.10 -10.94
CA PHE A 113 7.83 10.72 -10.59
C PHE A 113 7.57 10.57 -9.09
N VAL A 114 6.40 10.07 -8.72
CA VAL A 114 5.91 10.02 -7.33
C VAL A 114 5.97 8.61 -6.76
N GLU A 115 6.55 8.46 -5.55
CA GLU A 115 6.35 7.25 -4.75
C GLU A 115 5.10 7.43 -3.87
N CYS A 116 4.04 6.68 -4.22
CA CYS A 116 2.71 6.90 -3.65
C CYS A 116 2.61 6.57 -2.16
N TYR A 117 3.34 5.56 -1.65
CA TYR A 117 3.27 5.20 -0.24
C TYR A 117 3.93 6.27 0.65
N THR A 118 5.08 6.81 0.22
CA THR A 118 5.69 7.98 0.86
C THR A 118 4.76 9.20 0.81
N ALA A 119 4.14 9.47 -0.36
CA ALA A 119 3.23 10.60 -0.51
C ALA A 119 2.03 10.52 0.46
N LEU A 120 1.49 9.32 0.73
CA LEU A 120 0.45 9.11 1.73
C LEU A 120 0.93 9.51 3.15
N PHE A 121 2.11 9.08 3.56
CA PHE A 121 2.67 9.48 4.85
C PHE A 121 2.98 10.98 4.92
N LEU A 122 3.58 11.54 3.87
CA LEU A 122 3.85 12.97 3.79
C LEU A 122 2.57 13.80 3.89
N THR A 123 1.49 13.38 3.23
CA THR A 123 0.19 14.05 3.36
C THR A 123 -0.28 14.09 4.80
N ARG A 124 -0.14 12.99 5.54
CA ARG A 124 -0.51 12.95 6.97
C ARG A 124 0.42 13.73 7.88
N ILE A 125 1.68 13.88 7.51
CA ILE A 125 2.69 14.61 8.31
C ILE A 125 2.60 16.12 8.06
N LEU A 126 2.48 16.51 6.79
CA LEU A 126 2.61 17.91 6.36
C LEU A 126 1.26 18.64 6.24
N THR A 127 0.13 17.91 6.29
CA THR A 127 -1.20 18.50 6.15
C THR A 127 -2.19 17.94 7.18
N PRO A 128 -3.29 18.65 7.46
CA PRO A 128 -4.36 18.13 8.32
C PRO A 128 -5.30 17.14 7.61
N PHE A 129 -5.05 16.81 6.34
CA PHE A 129 -5.98 16.04 5.53
C PHE A 129 -5.83 14.53 5.72
N SER A 130 -6.97 13.83 5.71
CA SER A 130 -6.99 12.38 5.61
C SER A 130 -6.64 11.95 4.19
N THR A 131 -5.89 10.84 4.08
CA THR A 131 -5.54 10.27 2.78
C THR A 131 -6.60 9.32 2.23
N GLY A 132 -7.58 8.90 3.06
CA GLY A 132 -8.53 7.85 2.71
C GLY A 132 -7.92 6.44 2.59
N PHE A 133 -6.62 6.28 2.81
CA PHE A 133 -5.94 4.98 2.69
C PHE A 133 -6.25 4.10 3.90
N VAL A 134 -6.89 2.95 3.64
CA VAL A 134 -7.51 2.05 4.64
C VAL A 134 -6.56 1.71 5.79
N ASP A 135 -5.31 1.36 5.48
CA ASP A 135 -4.33 0.89 6.46
C ASP A 135 -3.71 2.01 7.32
N LEU A 136 -3.97 3.27 6.98
CA LEU A 136 -3.46 4.45 7.71
C LEU A 136 -4.57 5.24 8.39
N GLN A 137 -5.76 4.66 8.57
CA GLN A 137 -6.88 5.29 9.28
C GLN A 137 -7.02 4.76 10.70
N SER A 138 -7.61 5.58 11.56
CA SER A 138 -8.02 5.22 12.92
C SER A 138 -9.44 5.77 13.17
N PRO A 139 -10.43 4.89 13.37
CA PRO A 139 -10.38 3.43 13.16
C PRO A 139 -10.04 3.06 11.71
N SER A 140 -9.63 1.80 11.49
CA SER A 140 -9.31 1.28 10.15
C SER A 140 -10.39 1.61 9.13
N GLY A 141 -9.98 1.96 7.91
CA GLY A 141 -10.91 2.22 6.81
C GLY A 141 -11.64 0.99 6.28
N ALA A 142 -11.29 -0.22 6.75
CA ALA A 142 -11.95 -1.46 6.33
C ALA A 142 -13.45 -1.41 6.67
N GLY A 143 -14.30 -1.47 5.66
CA GLY A 143 -15.76 -1.33 5.79
C GLY A 143 -16.25 0.10 5.98
N LEU A 144 -15.40 1.05 6.36
CA LEU A 144 -15.75 2.48 6.53
C LEU A 144 -15.47 3.30 5.27
N SER A 145 -14.29 3.11 4.67
CA SER A 145 -13.90 3.82 3.43
C SER A 145 -14.35 3.11 2.16
N GLY A 146 -14.80 1.87 2.27
CA GLY A 146 -15.29 1.07 1.16
C GLY A 146 -15.55 -0.37 1.56
N VAL A 147 -16.27 -1.07 0.69
CA VAL A 147 -16.55 -2.51 0.83
C VAL A 147 -16.30 -3.22 -0.50
N ILE A 148 -16.11 -4.51 -0.45
CA ILE A 148 -15.94 -5.38 -1.61
C ILE A 148 -17.18 -6.23 -1.79
N TYR A 149 -17.85 -6.09 -2.92
CA TYR A 149 -18.87 -7.01 -3.37
C TYR A 149 -18.21 -8.17 -4.12
N ASN A 150 -18.35 -9.37 -3.60
CA ASN A 150 -17.78 -10.55 -4.23
C ASN A 150 -18.77 -11.14 -5.26
N TYR A 151 -18.26 -11.94 -6.20
CA TYR A 151 -19.07 -12.54 -7.28
C TYR A 151 -20.15 -13.53 -6.80
N ASP A 152 -20.03 -14.04 -5.57
CA ASP A 152 -21.02 -14.90 -4.91
C ASP A 152 -22.09 -14.12 -4.12
N GLY A 153 -22.10 -12.79 -4.25
CA GLY A 153 -23.05 -11.91 -3.58
C GLY A 153 -22.67 -11.58 -2.14
N LYS A 154 -21.55 -12.10 -1.60
CA LYS A 154 -21.07 -11.75 -0.26
C LYS A 154 -20.40 -10.37 -0.23
N VAL A 155 -20.49 -9.71 0.90
CA VAL A 155 -19.91 -8.38 1.16
C VAL A 155 -18.79 -8.47 2.18
N TYR A 156 -17.64 -7.87 1.88
CA TYR A 156 -16.46 -7.87 2.74
C TYR A 156 -15.97 -6.45 3.00
N PRO A 157 -15.36 -6.17 4.17
CA PRO A 157 -14.87 -4.83 4.54
C PRO A 157 -13.64 -4.38 3.75
N ALA A 158 -12.88 -5.31 3.16
CA ALA A 158 -11.70 -5.03 2.34
C ALA A 158 -11.35 -6.25 1.47
N ASP A 159 -10.44 -6.06 0.49
CA ASP A 159 -9.99 -7.13 -0.39
C ASP A 159 -9.22 -8.23 0.38
N GLU A 160 -8.47 -7.85 1.40
CA GLU A 160 -7.76 -8.75 2.30
C GLU A 160 -8.74 -9.73 3.02
N ALA A 161 -9.90 -9.24 3.44
CA ALA A 161 -10.95 -10.06 4.03
C ALA A 161 -11.53 -11.07 3.03
N ARG A 162 -11.78 -10.64 1.80
CA ARG A 162 -12.19 -11.52 0.71
C ARG A 162 -11.12 -12.56 0.37
N MET A 163 -9.83 -12.16 0.40
CA MET A 163 -8.72 -13.09 0.20
C MET A 163 -8.64 -14.13 1.32
N LEU A 164 -8.90 -13.73 2.56
CA LEU A 164 -8.96 -14.62 3.72
C LEU A 164 -10.10 -15.65 3.56
N ALA A 165 -11.29 -15.19 3.12
CA ALA A 165 -12.42 -16.09 2.84
C ALA A 165 -12.07 -17.15 1.77
N ARG A 166 -11.31 -16.79 0.73
CA ARG A 166 -10.79 -17.74 -0.27
C ARG A 166 -9.77 -18.73 0.30
N MET A 167 -9.18 -18.42 1.46
CA MET A 167 -8.31 -19.34 2.20
C MET A 167 -9.08 -20.24 3.16
N GLY A 168 -10.41 -20.11 3.21
CA GLY A 168 -11.30 -20.94 4.02
C GLY A 168 -11.74 -20.31 5.35
N ASP A 169 -11.44 -19.02 5.59
CA ASP A 169 -11.83 -18.32 6.81
C ASP A 169 -12.71 -17.09 6.47
N ASP A 170 -14.01 -17.23 6.68
CA ASP A 170 -15.04 -16.26 6.30
C ASP A 170 -15.45 -15.31 7.44
N TYR A 171 -14.63 -15.20 8.47
CA TYR A 171 -14.91 -14.40 9.68
C TYR A 171 -15.34 -12.96 9.37
N PHE A 172 -14.76 -12.35 8.34
CA PHE A 172 -15.03 -10.95 7.96
C PHE A 172 -16.17 -10.78 6.95
N CYS A 173 -16.99 -11.82 6.68
CA CYS A 173 -18.17 -11.63 5.85
C CYS A 173 -19.17 -10.71 6.60
N LEU A 174 -19.52 -9.58 6.00
CA LEU A 174 -20.44 -8.61 6.56
C LEU A 174 -21.91 -8.98 6.31
N GLY A 175 -22.16 -9.84 5.33
CA GLY A 175 -23.49 -10.26 4.87
C GLY A 175 -23.52 -10.44 3.36
N THR A 176 -24.70 -10.33 2.76
CA THR A 176 -24.93 -10.51 1.33
C THR A 176 -25.59 -9.29 0.73
N VAL A 177 -25.53 -9.17 -0.61
CA VAL A 177 -26.14 -8.05 -1.36
C VAL A 177 -27.66 -7.98 -1.20
N ASP A 178 -28.31 -9.05 -0.77
CA ASP A 178 -29.76 -9.11 -0.56
C ASP A 178 -30.16 -8.59 0.84
N GLU A 179 -29.20 -8.34 1.71
CA GLU A 179 -29.45 -7.85 3.06
C GLU A 179 -29.61 -6.32 3.09
N LYS A 180 -30.32 -5.83 4.09
CA LYS A 180 -30.45 -4.39 4.32
C LYS A 180 -29.09 -3.78 4.67
N PHE A 181 -28.81 -2.60 4.12
CA PHE A 181 -27.60 -1.81 4.42
C PHE A 181 -27.31 -1.71 5.91
N SER A 182 -28.33 -1.45 6.74
CA SER A 182 -28.17 -1.37 8.20
C SER A 182 -27.71 -2.69 8.83
N GLY A 183 -28.10 -3.85 8.30
CA GLY A 183 -27.64 -5.16 8.77
C GLY A 183 -26.15 -5.39 8.48
N ILE A 184 -25.72 -5.02 7.29
CA ILE A 184 -24.32 -5.13 6.86
C ILE A 184 -23.41 -4.22 7.68
N PHE A 185 -23.76 -2.93 7.83
CA PHE A 185 -22.86 -1.93 8.40
C PHE A 185 -23.00 -1.76 9.94
N ASN A 186 -24.11 -2.20 10.54
CA ASN A 186 -24.28 -2.24 11.99
C ASN A 186 -24.11 -3.65 12.58
N GLY A 187 -23.58 -4.60 11.79
CA GLY A 187 -23.33 -5.96 12.23
C GLY A 187 -22.15 -6.06 13.19
N GLN A 188 -22.11 -7.18 13.93
CA GLN A 188 -21.09 -7.45 14.95
C GLN A 188 -19.65 -7.38 14.38
N VAL A 189 -19.44 -7.82 13.15
CA VAL A 189 -18.13 -7.80 12.49
C VAL A 189 -17.63 -6.36 12.32
N MET A 190 -18.48 -5.45 11.84
CA MET A 190 -18.12 -4.03 11.69
C MET A 190 -17.82 -3.38 13.05
N HIS A 191 -18.65 -3.63 14.07
CA HIS A 191 -18.37 -3.15 15.42
C HIS A 191 -17.03 -3.68 15.95
N SER A 192 -16.70 -4.94 15.67
CA SER A 192 -15.43 -5.54 16.08
C SER A 192 -14.24 -4.90 15.36
N ILE A 193 -14.36 -4.65 14.05
CA ILE A 193 -13.33 -3.94 13.26
C ILE A 193 -13.07 -2.56 13.87
N VAL A 194 -14.10 -1.75 14.04
CA VAL A 194 -13.99 -0.38 14.58
C VAL A 194 -13.35 -0.38 15.96
N ARG A 195 -13.85 -1.18 16.91
CA ARG A 195 -13.36 -1.21 18.29
C ARG A 195 -11.90 -1.66 18.41
N ASN A 196 -11.46 -2.59 17.55
CA ASN A 196 -10.12 -3.15 17.61
C ASN A 196 -9.12 -2.46 16.67
N SER A 197 -9.48 -1.33 16.07
CA SER A 197 -8.61 -0.58 15.14
C SER A 197 -8.40 0.89 15.51
N CYS A 198 -8.99 1.37 16.62
CA CYS A 198 -8.70 2.71 17.14
C CYS A 198 -7.32 2.73 17.78
N VAL A 199 -6.31 3.19 17.07
CA VAL A 199 -4.90 3.18 17.53
C VAL A 199 -4.69 4.00 18.78
N GLU A 200 -5.56 4.98 19.05
CA GLU A 200 -5.57 5.82 20.25
C GLU A 200 -5.81 5.02 21.53
N SER A 201 -6.57 3.94 21.44
CA SER A 201 -6.91 3.06 22.58
C SER A 201 -6.21 1.71 22.53
N MET A 202 -5.46 1.41 21.47
CA MET A 202 -4.77 0.12 21.34
C MET A 202 -3.48 0.10 22.16
N PRO A 203 -3.21 -1.01 22.90
CA PRO A 203 -1.94 -1.18 23.59
C PRO A 203 -0.74 -0.99 22.66
N VAL A 204 0.33 -0.35 23.14
CA VAL A 204 1.54 0.00 22.39
C VAL A 204 1.31 1.13 21.35
N CYS A 205 0.16 1.19 20.68
CA CYS A 205 -0.13 2.25 19.72
C CYS A 205 -0.40 3.59 20.40
N SER A 206 -1.18 3.58 21.51
CA SER A 206 -1.50 4.78 22.28
C SER A 206 -0.29 5.55 22.82
N GLU A 207 0.84 4.87 22.99
CA GLU A 207 2.10 5.45 23.47
C GLU A 207 3.13 5.64 22.33
N CYS A 208 2.74 5.34 21.08
CA CYS A 208 3.66 5.37 19.95
C CYS A 208 3.81 6.78 19.40
N VAL A 209 5.04 7.25 19.23
CA VAL A 209 5.34 8.58 18.64
C VAL A 209 4.78 8.76 17.22
N TYR A 210 4.50 7.68 16.51
CA TYR A 210 3.94 7.67 15.17
C TYR A 210 2.43 7.43 15.11
N GLN A 211 1.76 7.36 16.26
CA GLN A 211 0.36 7.01 16.37
C GLN A 211 -0.52 7.83 15.42
N GLN A 212 -0.35 9.14 15.38
CA GLN A 212 -1.15 10.05 14.54
C GLN A 212 -0.93 9.88 13.02
N TYR A 213 0.14 9.21 12.61
CA TYR A 213 0.48 9.00 11.19
C TYR A 213 0.25 7.56 10.73
N CYS A 214 -0.09 6.66 11.64
CA CYS A 214 -0.23 5.23 11.40
C CYS A 214 -1.68 4.77 11.51
N GLY A 215 -1.93 3.48 11.29
CA GLY A 215 -3.21 2.82 11.44
C GLY A 215 -3.07 1.37 11.88
N ALA A 216 -4.18 0.64 11.89
CA ALA A 216 -4.23 -0.76 12.28
C ALA A 216 -4.82 -1.62 11.15
N ASP A 217 -4.07 -2.65 10.76
CA ASP A 217 -4.56 -3.69 9.84
C ASP A 217 -5.14 -4.85 10.66
N VAL A 218 -6.43 -4.76 10.98
CA VAL A 218 -7.14 -5.76 11.82
C VAL A 218 -7.28 -7.11 11.12
N ILE A 219 -7.38 -7.12 9.78
CA ILE A 219 -7.55 -8.35 9.01
C ILE A 219 -6.24 -9.14 9.03
N ARG A 220 -5.12 -8.47 8.85
CA ARG A 220 -3.80 -9.06 8.98
C ARG A 220 -3.50 -9.54 10.39
N ASN A 221 -3.85 -8.75 11.41
CA ASN A 221 -3.70 -9.17 12.80
C ASN A 221 -4.44 -10.48 13.06
N TYR A 222 -5.70 -10.56 12.64
CA TYR A 222 -6.51 -11.77 12.76
C TYR A 222 -5.92 -12.95 11.97
N LEU A 223 -5.43 -12.73 10.77
CA LEU A 223 -4.75 -13.77 10.01
C LEU A 223 -3.54 -14.33 10.76
N GLU A 224 -2.71 -13.46 11.34
CA GLU A 224 -1.45 -13.83 11.99
C GLU A 224 -1.65 -14.44 13.39
N THR A 225 -2.68 -14.00 14.13
CA THR A 225 -2.83 -14.30 15.56
C THR A 225 -4.22 -14.78 16.00
N LYS A 226 -5.20 -14.77 15.10
CA LYS A 226 -6.64 -14.97 15.41
C LYS A 226 -7.19 -13.94 16.40
N ASP A 227 -6.53 -12.81 16.56
CA ASP A 227 -6.93 -11.67 17.36
C ASP A 227 -6.92 -10.41 16.49
N LEU A 228 -8.03 -9.65 16.49
CA LEU A 228 -8.18 -8.42 15.70
C LEU A 228 -7.20 -7.32 16.14
N MET A 229 -6.91 -7.23 17.43
CA MET A 229 -5.96 -6.28 17.98
C MET A 229 -4.51 -6.68 17.66
N GLY A 230 -4.22 -7.98 17.67
CA GLY A 230 -2.93 -8.58 17.37
C GLY A 230 -1.84 -8.22 18.39
N ASN A 231 -0.63 -8.69 18.13
CA ASN A 231 0.54 -8.34 18.94
C ASN A 231 1.41 -7.31 18.22
N ARG A 232 1.26 -6.03 18.55
CA ARG A 232 1.98 -4.92 17.90
C ARG A 232 3.49 -5.03 17.97
N ARG A 233 4.04 -5.55 19.06
CA ARG A 233 5.51 -5.71 19.24
C ARG A 233 6.10 -6.75 18.29
N LYS A 234 5.28 -7.74 17.87
CA LYS A 234 5.67 -8.82 16.96
C LYS A 234 5.18 -8.60 15.53
N SER A 235 4.35 -7.59 15.29
CA SER A 235 3.71 -7.34 13.99
C SER A 235 4.71 -6.82 12.96
N GLY A 236 4.88 -7.55 11.87
CA GLY A 236 5.67 -7.09 10.70
C GLY A 236 5.11 -5.82 10.06
N PHE A 237 3.78 -5.63 10.08
CA PHE A 237 3.13 -4.40 9.63
C PHE A 237 3.58 -3.21 10.48
N CYS A 238 3.52 -3.32 11.82
CA CYS A 238 3.96 -2.27 12.74
C CYS A 238 5.44 -1.94 12.54
N LYS A 239 6.31 -2.96 12.50
CA LYS A 239 7.75 -2.80 12.29
C LYS A 239 8.05 -2.06 10.98
N LYS A 240 7.45 -2.51 9.88
CA LYS A 240 7.57 -1.87 8.56
C LYS A 240 7.18 -0.39 8.60
N ASN A 241 5.99 -0.08 9.12
CA ASN A 241 5.51 1.30 9.13
C ASN A 241 6.38 2.22 9.99
N LYS A 242 6.84 1.74 11.17
CA LYS A 242 7.80 2.49 12.00
C LYS A 242 9.08 2.80 11.23
N MET A 243 9.68 1.80 10.59
CA MET A 243 10.94 1.99 9.85
C MET A 243 10.78 2.90 8.62
N VAL A 244 9.62 2.89 7.96
CA VAL A 244 9.30 3.84 6.87
C VAL A 244 9.16 5.25 7.42
N LEU A 245 8.41 5.44 8.52
CA LEU A 245 8.25 6.73 9.18
C LEU A 245 9.58 7.27 9.73
N ASP A 246 10.40 6.43 10.38
CA ASP A 246 11.76 6.79 10.80
C ASP A 246 12.57 7.37 9.63
N TYR A 247 12.47 6.73 8.45
CA TYR A 247 13.21 7.20 7.28
C TYR A 247 12.64 8.49 6.70
N ILE A 248 11.32 8.63 6.63
CA ILE A 248 10.68 9.87 6.16
C ILE A 248 11.04 11.03 7.08
N PHE A 249 10.95 10.87 8.41
CA PHE A 249 11.36 11.90 9.37
C PHE A 249 12.85 12.20 9.29
N TYR A 250 13.70 11.19 9.06
CA TYR A 250 15.11 11.42 8.79
C TYR A 250 15.35 12.31 7.56
N LEU A 251 14.59 12.07 6.46
CA LEU A 251 14.67 12.89 5.26
C LEU A 251 14.18 14.32 5.52
N LEU A 252 13.04 14.48 6.18
CA LEU A 252 12.49 15.80 6.54
C LEU A 252 13.48 16.61 7.42
N ASN A 253 14.15 15.93 8.36
CA ASN A 253 15.13 16.58 9.26
C ASN A 253 16.42 17.01 8.56
N LYS A 254 16.69 16.58 7.32
CA LYS A 254 17.82 17.09 6.53
C LYS A 254 17.67 18.54 6.11
N ASN A 255 16.46 19.07 6.13
CA ASN A 255 16.11 20.42 5.72
C ASN A 255 16.68 20.82 4.34
N ASP A 256 16.67 19.84 3.39
CA ASP A 256 17.08 20.04 1.99
C ASP A 256 15.90 20.68 1.24
N GLU A 257 16.05 21.94 0.84
CA GLU A 257 14.99 22.73 0.18
C GLU A 257 14.46 22.04 -1.08
N GLN A 258 15.35 21.50 -1.93
CA GLN A 258 14.94 20.81 -3.14
C GLN A 258 14.12 19.54 -2.81
N MET A 259 14.50 18.82 -1.78
CA MET A 259 13.77 17.62 -1.34
C MET A 259 12.41 18.02 -0.76
N MET A 260 12.33 19.11 0.01
CA MET A 260 11.06 19.61 0.54
C MET A 260 10.11 20.05 -0.59
N ASP A 261 10.62 20.71 -1.62
CA ASP A 261 9.83 21.08 -2.80
C ASP A 261 9.30 19.84 -3.56
N ILE A 262 10.14 18.81 -3.72
CA ILE A 262 9.70 17.51 -4.27
C ILE A 262 8.60 16.90 -3.41
N PHE A 263 8.74 16.88 -2.09
CA PHE A 263 7.74 16.31 -1.17
C PHE A 263 6.41 17.07 -1.23
N TRP A 264 6.47 18.41 -1.30
CA TRP A 264 5.28 19.20 -1.50
C TRP A 264 4.63 18.99 -2.87
N SER A 265 5.41 18.80 -3.93
CA SER A 265 4.87 18.43 -5.25
C SER A 265 4.09 17.12 -5.20
N TRP A 266 4.59 16.11 -4.47
CA TRP A 266 3.90 14.83 -4.28
C TRP A 266 2.60 14.95 -3.48
N VAL A 267 2.61 15.77 -2.43
CA VAL A 267 1.44 16.00 -1.56
C VAL A 267 0.35 16.80 -2.28
N THR A 268 0.73 17.85 -2.99
CA THR A 268 -0.21 18.75 -3.69
C THR A 268 -0.57 18.29 -5.08
N ARG A 269 0.15 17.32 -5.63
CA ARG A 269 0.06 16.85 -7.02
C ARG A 269 0.30 17.96 -8.05
N ARG A 270 1.13 18.94 -7.71
CA ARG A 270 1.61 19.98 -8.61
C ARG A 270 3.00 19.63 -9.12
N PRO A 271 3.40 20.05 -10.32
CA PRO A 271 4.75 19.84 -10.83
C PRO A 271 5.82 20.38 -9.89
N TYR A 272 6.96 19.72 -9.85
CA TYR A 272 8.13 20.19 -9.11
C TYR A 272 8.57 21.56 -9.61
N GLY A 273 8.92 22.49 -8.69
CA GLY A 273 9.32 23.85 -9.00
C GLY A 273 8.17 24.86 -9.14
N GLU A 274 6.90 24.41 -9.13
CA GLU A 274 5.75 25.34 -9.09
C GLU A 274 5.40 25.84 -7.68
N ILE A 275 5.90 25.16 -6.65
CA ILE A 275 5.66 25.53 -5.25
C ILE A 275 6.81 26.39 -4.76
N ASN A 276 6.64 27.68 -4.85
CA ASN A 276 7.62 28.63 -4.35
C ASN A 276 7.31 28.90 -2.87
N LEU A 277 7.97 28.18 -1.95
CA LEU A 277 7.79 28.33 -0.50
C LEU A 277 8.28 29.69 0.04
N GLU A 278 9.09 30.44 -0.71
CA GLU A 278 9.61 31.74 -0.33
C GLU A 278 8.63 32.91 -0.55
N LYS A 279 7.46 32.67 -1.14
CA LYS A 279 6.50 33.71 -1.53
C LYS A 279 5.20 33.74 -0.73
N ASN A 280 5.08 32.97 0.36
CA ASN A 280 3.90 33.02 1.22
C ASN A 280 4.25 33.30 2.67
#